data_514b13620461b801edf49dcf524fcfc4
#
_entry.id   514b13620461b801edf49dcf524fcfc4
#
_cell.length_a   1.000
_cell.length_b   1.000
_cell.length_c   1.000
_cell.angle_alpha   90.00
_cell.angle_beta   90.00
_cell.angle_gamma   90.00
#
_symmetry.space_group_name_H-M   'P 1'
#
loop_
_entity.id
_entity.type
_entity.pdbx_description
1 polymer ?
#
loop_
_entity_poly.entity_id
_entity_poly.type
_entity_poly.pdbx_seq_one_letter_code
_entity_poly.pdbx_strand_id
1 'polypeptide(L)'
;NFDDIANNPDIDIVYVVLPPSMHKEFSVRAANAGKQVFCEKPMAPSVADCMEMIRAASQNKVNLSIGYRCQHDPNIQAYMQVAKEKKFGKVKLLTSAAGYFDGRSTHWKQKKAMGGGVMGDMGVYALQGARLATGEEPINVLAQASTTRPEIYTEVEETIQFFLEFPSGARASCMSSYGVNMNHLHVNYEKGWLKMEPHSSYNGNMGCLSDGTQLKFAVPNQQAKQMDEDCAAIMSKSNLLVPGEEGLRDTIIVEAIYKSVETGKQVNI
;
A
#
# COMPACT_ATOMS: atom_id res chain seq x y z
N ASN A 1 19.71 -16.14 -15.55
CA ASN A 1 18.35 -15.70 -15.88
C ASN A 1 17.35 -16.19 -14.81
N PHE A 2 16.06 -15.88 -14.95
CA PHE A 2 15.06 -16.29 -13.93
C PHE A 2 14.92 -17.84 -13.85
N ASP A 3 15.06 -18.54 -14.94
CA ASP A 3 14.93 -20.01 -14.96
C ASP A 3 16.04 -20.68 -14.16
N ASP A 4 17.24 -20.08 -14.12
CA ASP A 4 18.34 -20.55 -13.27
C ASP A 4 17.97 -20.42 -11.77
N ILE A 5 17.25 -19.34 -11.39
CA ILE A 5 16.74 -19.12 -10.03
C ILE A 5 15.63 -20.14 -9.72
N ALA A 6 14.66 -20.27 -10.64
CA ALA A 6 13.50 -21.13 -10.45
C ALA A 6 13.91 -22.61 -10.23
N ASN A 7 14.92 -23.08 -10.94
CA ASN A 7 15.40 -24.46 -10.89
C ASN A 7 16.48 -24.72 -9.80
N ASN A 8 16.93 -23.68 -9.10
CA ASN A 8 17.96 -23.84 -8.06
C ASN A 8 17.35 -24.34 -6.74
N PRO A 9 17.72 -25.55 -6.24
CA PRO A 9 17.18 -26.09 -4.99
C PRO A 9 17.65 -25.33 -3.74
N ASP A 10 18.72 -24.54 -3.83
CA ASP A 10 19.26 -23.77 -2.71
C ASP A 10 18.56 -22.42 -2.51
N ILE A 11 17.57 -22.08 -3.34
CA ILE A 11 16.75 -20.87 -3.23
C ILE A 11 15.36 -21.24 -2.75
N ASP A 12 14.97 -20.78 -1.57
CA ASP A 12 13.66 -20.99 -0.98
C ASP A 12 12.68 -19.85 -1.30
N ILE A 13 13.18 -18.63 -1.42
CA ILE A 13 12.39 -17.40 -1.55
C ILE A 13 12.86 -16.59 -2.75
N VAL A 14 11.91 -16.03 -3.48
CA VAL A 14 12.17 -15.04 -4.56
C VAL A 14 11.55 -13.71 -4.16
N TYR A 15 12.37 -12.66 -4.10
CA TYR A 15 11.90 -11.29 -3.90
C TYR A 15 11.80 -10.55 -5.25
N VAL A 16 10.57 -10.25 -5.65
CA VAL A 16 10.24 -9.58 -6.91
C VAL A 16 10.29 -8.07 -6.71
N VAL A 17 11.37 -7.43 -7.16
CA VAL A 17 11.63 -5.98 -7.08
C VAL A 17 11.74 -5.43 -8.50
N LEU A 18 10.62 -5.29 -9.17
CA LEU A 18 10.50 -4.94 -10.57
C LEU A 18 9.46 -3.81 -10.73
N PRO A 19 9.30 -3.20 -11.92
CA PRO A 19 8.13 -2.39 -12.21
C PRO A 19 6.83 -3.20 -12.07
N PRO A 20 5.72 -2.58 -11.59
CA PRO A 20 4.48 -3.30 -11.27
C PRO A 20 3.90 -4.16 -12.41
N SER A 21 4.11 -3.74 -13.67
CA SER A 21 3.66 -4.51 -14.84
C SER A 21 4.31 -5.90 -14.97
N MET A 22 5.42 -6.12 -14.29
CA MET A 22 6.17 -7.38 -14.30
C MET A 22 5.92 -8.24 -13.06
N HIS A 23 5.27 -7.70 -12.03
CA HIS A 23 5.09 -8.39 -10.75
C HIS A 23 4.33 -9.70 -10.91
N LYS A 24 3.24 -9.71 -11.67
CA LYS A 24 2.45 -10.93 -11.91
C LYS A 24 3.30 -12.03 -12.56
N GLU A 25 3.96 -11.74 -13.68
CA GLU A 25 4.71 -12.75 -14.41
C GLU A 25 5.73 -13.44 -13.50
N PHE A 26 6.58 -12.66 -12.83
CA PHE A 26 7.68 -13.22 -12.05
C PHE A 26 7.20 -13.85 -10.74
N SER A 27 6.15 -13.34 -10.13
CA SER A 27 5.55 -13.95 -8.93
C SER A 27 4.90 -15.30 -9.26
N VAL A 28 4.15 -15.38 -10.36
CA VAL A 28 3.53 -16.64 -10.81
C VAL A 28 4.60 -17.68 -11.18
N ARG A 29 5.65 -17.26 -11.90
CA ARG A 29 6.77 -18.16 -12.25
C ARG A 29 7.50 -18.67 -11.02
N ALA A 30 7.74 -17.81 -10.01
CA ALA A 30 8.35 -18.21 -8.74
C ALA A 30 7.46 -19.19 -7.97
N ALA A 31 6.16 -18.90 -7.85
CA ALA A 31 5.20 -19.77 -7.20
C ALA A 31 5.12 -21.15 -7.88
N ASN A 32 5.06 -21.18 -9.21
CA ASN A 32 5.03 -22.42 -9.99
C ASN A 32 6.33 -23.25 -9.86
N ALA A 33 7.44 -22.60 -9.52
CA ALA A 33 8.70 -23.29 -9.19
C ALA A 33 8.78 -23.72 -7.72
N GLY A 34 7.68 -23.57 -6.94
CA GLY A 34 7.62 -23.95 -5.52
C GLY A 34 8.35 -23.00 -4.58
N LYS A 35 8.70 -21.78 -5.03
CA LYS A 35 9.39 -20.79 -4.21
C LYS A 35 8.39 -19.94 -3.44
N GLN A 36 8.73 -19.58 -2.20
CA GLN A 36 8.02 -18.53 -1.47
C GLN A 36 8.19 -17.21 -2.23
N VAL A 37 7.17 -16.36 -2.26
CA VAL A 37 7.18 -15.14 -3.06
C VAL A 37 7.04 -13.92 -2.16
N PHE A 38 8.02 -13.03 -2.22
CA PHE A 38 7.92 -11.66 -1.71
C PHE A 38 7.82 -10.74 -2.93
N CYS A 39 6.77 -9.95 -3.01
CA CYS A 39 6.53 -9.06 -4.15
C CYS A 39 6.39 -7.62 -3.68
N GLU A 40 7.12 -6.69 -4.31
CA GLU A 40 6.99 -5.26 -4.02
C GLU A 40 5.57 -4.74 -4.29
N LYS A 41 5.26 -3.65 -3.59
CA LYS A 41 4.02 -2.90 -3.79
C LYS A 41 4.14 -1.94 -5.03
N PRO A 42 3.03 -1.58 -5.68
CA PRO A 42 1.70 -2.21 -5.57
C PRO A 42 1.75 -3.65 -6.09
N MET A 43 0.90 -4.52 -5.57
CA MET A 43 0.94 -5.95 -5.89
C MET A 43 0.92 -6.22 -7.39
N ALA A 44 -0.01 -5.61 -8.12
CA ALA A 44 -0.09 -5.65 -9.57
C ALA A 44 -0.95 -4.48 -10.10
N PRO A 45 -0.91 -4.18 -11.40
CA PRO A 45 -1.71 -3.12 -12.00
C PRO A 45 -3.22 -3.39 -12.03
N SER A 46 -3.66 -4.65 -11.93
CA SER A 46 -5.07 -5.02 -12.01
C SER A 46 -5.49 -6.07 -10.98
N VAL A 47 -6.78 -6.05 -10.63
CA VAL A 47 -7.43 -7.07 -9.79
C VAL A 47 -7.26 -8.47 -10.38
N ALA A 48 -7.42 -8.61 -11.70
CA ALA A 48 -7.24 -9.90 -12.37
C ALA A 48 -5.83 -10.47 -12.20
N ASP A 49 -4.80 -9.62 -12.32
CA ASP A 49 -3.41 -10.01 -12.10
C ASP A 49 -3.15 -10.41 -10.64
N CYS A 50 -3.68 -9.65 -9.68
CA CYS A 50 -3.59 -10.00 -8.25
C CYS A 50 -4.22 -11.37 -7.96
N MET A 51 -5.40 -11.63 -8.50
CA MET A 51 -6.08 -12.92 -8.34
C MET A 51 -5.29 -14.08 -8.94
N GLU A 52 -4.62 -13.88 -10.08
CA GLU A 52 -3.76 -14.88 -10.70
C GLU A 52 -2.54 -15.20 -9.82
N MET A 53 -1.90 -14.18 -9.23
CA MET A 53 -0.78 -14.35 -8.30
C MET A 53 -1.19 -15.13 -7.05
N ILE A 54 -2.32 -14.78 -6.42
CA ILE A 54 -2.86 -15.49 -5.26
C ILE A 54 -3.19 -16.95 -5.61
N ARG A 55 -3.82 -17.17 -6.77
CA ARG A 55 -4.16 -18.52 -7.25
C ARG A 55 -2.91 -19.37 -7.44
N ALA A 56 -1.88 -18.82 -8.09
CA ALA A 56 -0.62 -19.54 -8.32
C ALA A 56 0.05 -19.91 -7.00
N ALA A 57 0.12 -18.98 -6.03
CA ALA A 57 0.68 -19.26 -4.71
C ALA A 57 -0.11 -20.37 -3.98
N SER A 58 -1.43 -20.27 -3.97
CA SER A 58 -2.32 -21.26 -3.32
C SER A 58 -2.19 -22.66 -3.95
N GLN A 59 -2.21 -22.75 -5.29
CA GLN A 59 -2.08 -24.02 -6.02
C GLN A 59 -0.75 -24.73 -5.73
N ASN A 60 0.32 -23.96 -5.58
CA ASN A 60 1.66 -24.49 -5.31
C ASN A 60 1.96 -24.57 -3.79
N LYS A 61 1.01 -24.21 -2.92
CA LYS A 61 1.17 -24.23 -1.46
C LYS A 61 2.36 -23.41 -0.96
N VAL A 62 2.63 -22.30 -1.61
CA VAL A 62 3.63 -21.33 -1.21
C VAL A 62 2.97 -20.04 -0.71
N ASN A 63 3.69 -19.26 0.07
CA ASN A 63 3.23 -17.97 0.56
C ASN A 63 3.51 -16.87 -0.46
N LEU A 64 2.63 -15.87 -0.51
CA LEU A 64 2.80 -14.64 -1.25
C LEU A 64 2.68 -13.46 -0.26
N SER A 65 3.80 -12.79 0.01
CA SER A 65 3.86 -11.57 0.83
C SER A 65 4.00 -10.35 -0.06
N ILE A 66 3.32 -9.26 0.30
CA ILE A 66 3.36 -7.99 -0.44
C ILE A 66 4.17 -6.95 0.34
N GLY A 67 5.03 -6.19 -0.35
CA GLY A 67 6.01 -5.26 0.19
C GLY A 67 5.43 -3.99 0.84
N TYR A 68 4.35 -4.11 1.61
CA TYR A 68 3.81 -3.02 2.42
C TYR A 68 4.57 -2.90 3.75
N ARG A 69 5.86 -2.59 3.63
CA ARG A 69 6.82 -2.46 4.73
C ARG A 69 6.32 -1.64 5.92
N CYS A 70 5.47 -0.63 5.67
CA CYS A 70 4.93 0.23 6.72
C CYS A 70 4.07 -0.56 7.72
N GLN A 71 3.39 -1.63 7.32
CA GLN A 71 2.60 -2.44 8.25
C GLN A 71 3.46 -3.18 9.28
N HIS A 72 4.77 -3.34 9.00
CA HIS A 72 5.76 -3.91 9.92
C HIS A 72 6.42 -2.86 10.85
N ASP A 73 6.09 -1.56 10.66
CA ASP A 73 6.56 -0.48 11.52
C ASP A 73 5.75 -0.46 12.83
N PRO A 74 6.38 -0.53 14.02
CA PRO A 74 5.67 -0.53 15.29
C PRO A 74 4.87 0.76 15.56
N ASN A 75 5.23 1.90 14.95
CA ASN A 75 4.44 3.12 15.04
C ASN A 75 3.11 2.96 14.29
N ILE A 76 3.14 2.28 13.14
CA ILE A 76 1.95 1.96 12.35
C ILE A 76 1.10 0.92 13.09
N GLN A 77 1.71 -0.14 13.60
CA GLN A 77 1.03 -1.16 14.40
C GLN A 77 0.37 -0.57 15.64
N ALA A 78 0.99 0.42 16.27
CA ALA A 78 0.42 1.11 17.43
C ALA A 78 -0.86 1.88 17.08
N TYR A 79 -0.91 2.60 15.96
CA TYR A 79 -2.16 3.26 15.58
C TYR A 79 -3.23 2.29 15.09
N MET A 80 -2.86 1.18 14.43
CA MET A 80 -3.79 0.10 14.11
C MET A 80 -4.43 -0.47 15.38
N GLN A 81 -3.67 -0.58 16.45
CA GLN A 81 -4.20 -1.03 17.75
C GLN A 81 -5.19 -0.01 18.33
N VAL A 82 -4.94 1.30 18.20
CA VAL A 82 -5.90 2.36 18.60
C VAL A 82 -7.23 2.19 17.87
N ALA A 83 -7.21 1.89 16.57
CA ALA A 83 -8.41 1.62 15.76
C ALA A 83 -9.13 0.35 16.25
N LYS A 84 -8.41 -0.75 16.43
CA LYS A 84 -8.93 -2.04 16.87
C LYS A 84 -9.59 -1.95 18.26
N GLU A 85 -8.96 -1.27 19.20
CA GLU A 85 -9.46 -1.09 20.57
C GLU A 85 -10.56 -0.04 20.68
N LYS A 86 -10.79 0.75 19.61
CA LYS A 86 -11.69 1.90 19.61
C LYS A 86 -11.43 2.88 20.76
N LYS A 87 -10.13 3.07 21.08
CA LYS A 87 -9.65 3.84 22.24
C LYS A 87 -10.32 5.23 22.38
N PHE A 88 -10.57 5.91 21.27
CA PHE A 88 -11.23 7.22 21.23
C PHE A 88 -12.63 7.18 20.59
N GLY A 89 -13.25 6.00 20.51
CA GLY A 89 -14.53 5.81 19.82
C GLY A 89 -14.37 5.68 18.30
N LYS A 90 -15.45 5.97 17.56
CA LYS A 90 -15.44 5.84 16.09
C LYS A 90 -14.64 6.95 15.43
N VAL A 91 -13.99 6.62 14.32
CA VAL A 91 -13.43 7.64 13.42
C VAL A 91 -14.56 8.46 12.82
N LYS A 92 -14.38 9.76 12.75
CA LYS A 92 -15.31 10.72 12.11
C LYS A 92 -14.77 11.20 10.78
N LEU A 93 -13.54 11.70 10.79
CA LEU A 93 -12.90 12.30 9.64
C LEU A 93 -11.39 12.06 9.73
N LEU A 94 -10.77 11.77 8.61
CA LEU A 94 -9.31 11.72 8.54
C LEU A 94 -8.78 12.34 7.25
N THR A 95 -7.51 12.75 7.31
CA THR A 95 -6.71 13.12 6.14
C THR A 95 -5.47 12.26 6.09
N SER A 96 -5.11 11.78 4.90
CA SER A 96 -3.90 10.99 4.66
C SER A 96 -3.23 11.45 3.38
N ALA A 97 -1.92 11.71 3.45
CA ALA A 97 -1.18 12.18 2.29
C ALA A 97 0.21 11.55 2.24
N ALA A 98 0.62 11.16 1.04
CA ALA A 98 1.96 10.66 0.75
C ALA A 98 2.40 11.15 -0.63
N GLY A 99 3.55 11.79 -0.72
CA GLY A 99 4.06 12.32 -1.97
C GLY A 99 5.48 12.85 -1.82
N TYR A 100 6.13 13.03 -2.93
CA TYR A 100 7.45 13.66 -3.00
C TYR A 100 7.62 14.40 -4.31
N PHE A 101 8.48 15.42 -4.32
CA PHE A 101 8.82 16.11 -5.57
C PHE A 101 9.73 15.21 -6.43
N ASP A 102 9.18 14.75 -7.57
CA ASP A 102 9.95 14.04 -8.58
C ASP A 102 10.36 14.97 -9.72
N GLY A 103 11.63 15.31 -9.76
CA GLY A 103 12.21 16.17 -10.80
C GLY A 103 12.73 15.41 -12.03
N ARG A 104 12.59 14.09 -12.11
CA ARG A 104 13.07 13.31 -13.26
C ARG A 104 12.19 13.54 -14.47
N SER A 105 12.81 13.75 -15.61
CA SER A 105 12.11 13.92 -16.90
C SER A 105 11.82 12.58 -17.61
N THR A 106 12.50 11.50 -17.20
CA THR A 106 12.36 10.18 -17.83
C THR A 106 12.54 9.08 -16.78
N HIS A 107 11.46 8.38 -16.47
CA HIS A 107 11.47 7.26 -15.54
C HIS A 107 10.29 6.32 -15.82
N TRP A 108 10.41 5.02 -15.47
CA TRP A 108 9.32 4.04 -15.66
C TRP A 108 8.03 4.42 -14.91
N LYS A 109 8.14 5.13 -13.78
CA LYS A 109 6.98 5.64 -13.00
C LYS A 109 6.10 6.63 -13.79
N GLN A 110 6.61 7.18 -14.89
CA GLN A 110 5.88 8.06 -15.81
C GLN A 110 5.24 7.30 -16.99
N LYS A 111 5.38 5.97 -17.03
CA LYS A 111 4.90 5.10 -18.10
C LYS A 111 3.74 4.23 -17.63
N LYS A 112 2.55 4.45 -18.23
CA LYS A 112 1.34 3.67 -17.91
C LYS A 112 1.54 2.17 -18.14
N ALA A 113 2.18 1.80 -19.25
CA ALA A 113 2.48 0.41 -19.59
C ALA A 113 3.40 -0.31 -18.59
N MET A 114 4.15 0.44 -17.77
CA MET A 114 5.01 -0.11 -16.72
C MET A 114 4.32 -0.18 -15.35
N GLY A 115 3.05 0.22 -15.28
CA GLY A 115 2.33 0.35 -14.01
C GLY A 115 2.72 1.62 -13.25
N GLY A 116 3.12 2.69 -13.98
CA GLY A 116 3.43 4.01 -13.42
C GLY A 116 2.18 4.76 -12.97
N GLY A 117 2.40 5.96 -12.44
CA GLY A 117 1.38 6.83 -11.84
C GLY A 117 1.61 7.01 -10.35
N VAL A 118 1.22 8.19 -9.85
CA VAL A 118 1.45 8.49 -8.43
C VAL A 118 0.56 7.66 -7.51
N MET A 119 -0.61 7.21 -7.99
CA MET A 119 -1.52 6.39 -7.19
C MET A 119 -0.86 5.08 -6.76
N GLY A 120 -0.29 4.31 -7.70
CA GLY A 120 0.37 3.04 -7.40
C GLY A 120 1.67 3.19 -6.61
N ASP A 121 2.41 4.28 -6.81
CA ASP A 121 3.68 4.50 -6.11
C ASP A 121 3.50 5.04 -4.70
N MET A 122 2.79 6.15 -4.54
CA MET A 122 2.64 6.87 -3.27
C MET A 122 1.20 6.87 -2.74
N GLY A 123 0.20 6.90 -3.63
CA GLY A 123 -1.21 6.93 -3.24
C GLY A 123 -1.64 5.73 -2.40
N VAL A 124 -1.03 4.57 -2.63
CA VAL A 124 -1.25 3.37 -1.81
C VAL A 124 -0.89 3.58 -0.34
N TYR A 125 0.09 4.42 0.00
CA TYR A 125 0.39 4.76 1.40
C TYR A 125 -0.71 5.63 2.02
N ALA A 126 -1.23 6.61 1.26
CA ALA A 126 -2.35 7.42 1.72
C ALA A 126 -3.62 6.58 1.89
N LEU A 127 -3.88 5.65 0.97
CA LEU A 127 -4.97 4.69 1.03
C LEU A 127 -4.85 3.78 2.27
N GLN A 128 -3.69 3.15 2.46
CA GLN A 128 -3.45 2.30 3.62
C GLN A 128 -3.54 3.07 4.93
N GLY A 129 -3.05 4.32 4.99
CA GLY A 129 -3.23 5.17 6.15
C GLY A 129 -4.70 5.30 6.56
N ALA A 130 -5.60 5.48 5.58
CA ALA A 130 -7.04 5.56 5.83
C ALA A 130 -7.65 4.21 6.25
N ARG A 131 -7.36 3.12 5.54
CA ARG A 131 -7.87 1.77 5.83
C ARG A 131 -7.43 1.29 7.22
N LEU A 132 -6.13 1.39 7.51
CA LEU A 132 -5.57 0.91 8.76
C LEU A 132 -6.01 1.74 9.97
N ALA A 133 -6.19 3.07 9.80
CA ALA A 133 -6.64 3.96 10.87
C ALA A 133 -8.13 3.81 11.20
N THR A 134 -8.96 3.41 10.23
CA THR A 134 -10.37 3.10 10.47
C THR A 134 -10.57 1.66 10.93
N GLY A 135 -9.71 0.74 10.50
CA GLY A 135 -9.90 -0.70 10.64
C GLY A 135 -11.06 -1.21 9.78
N GLU A 136 -11.43 -0.48 8.73
CA GLU A 136 -12.55 -0.78 7.84
C GLU A 136 -12.11 -0.70 6.38
N GLU A 137 -12.82 -1.39 5.49
CA GLU A 137 -12.70 -1.21 4.05
C GLU A 137 -13.71 -0.16 3.56
N PRO A 138 -13.31 0.75 2.64
CA PRO A 138 -14.23 1.75 2.11
C PRO A 138 -15.30 1.11 1.22
N ILE A 139 -16.50 1.72 1.21
CA ILE A 139 -17.64 1.25 0.41
C ILE A 139 -17.84 2.06 -0.86
N ASN A 140 -17.28 3.26 -0.94
CA ASN A 140 -17.27 4.05 -2.16
C ASN A 140 -16.11 5.06 -2.21
N VAL A 141 -15.86 5.58 -3.39
CA VAL A 141 -14.81 6.58 -3.65
C VAL A 141 -15.27 7.62 -4.67
N LEU A 142 -14.83 8.87 -4.46
CA LEU A 142 -14.85 9.95 -5.46
C LEU A 142 -13.41 10.46 -5.61
N ALA A 143 -12.91 10.53 -6.85
CA ALA A 143 -11.52 10.88 -7.12
C ALA A 143 -11.36 11.85 -8.29
N GLN A 144 -10.26 12.62 -8.24
CA GLN A 144 -9.81 13.50 -9.32
C GLN A 144 -8.31 13.37 -9.48
N ALA A 145 -7.85 13.41 -10.72
CA ALA A 145 -6.44 13.46 -11.08
C ALA A 145 -6.12 14.78 -11.78
N SER A 146 -4.90 15.27 -11.61
CA SER A 146 -4.42 16.47 -12.25
C SER A 146 -2.92 16.39 -12.56
N THR A 147 -2.48 17.25 -13.49
CA THR A 147 -1.09 17.34 -13.90
C THR A 147 -0.74 18.81 -14.12
N THR A 148 0.28 19.31 -13.42
CA THR A 148 0.81 20.67 -13.57
C THR A 148 2.04 20.73 -14.45
N ARG A 149 2.68 19.58 -14.72
CA ARG A 149 3.85 19.38 -15.58
C ARG A 149 3.53 18.38 -16.72
N PRO A 150 2.63 18.75 -17.67
CA PRO A 150 2.17 17.84 -18.72
C PRO A 150 3.29 17.38 -19.68
N GLU A 151 4.40 18.10 -19.74
CA GLU A 151 5.59 17.72 -20.49
C GLU A 151 6.31 16.49 -19.90
N ILE A 152 6.12 16.20 -18.62
CA ILE A 152 6.71 15.05 -17.91
C ILE A 152 5.67 13.93 -17.76
N TYR A 153 4.47 14.27 -17.29
CA TYR A 153 3.40 13.32 -16.99
C TYR A 153 2.39 13.26 -18.14
N THR A 154 2.81 12.64 -19.26
CA THR A 154 2.01 12.53 -20.49
C THR A 154 1.08 11.31 -20.50
N GLU A 155 1.40 10.28 -19.73
CA GLU A 155 0.71 8.99 -19.75
C GLU A 155 0.00 8.67 -18.43
N VAL A 156 0.41 9.32 -17.35
CA VAL A 156 -0.06 9.07 -15.98
C VAL A 156 -0.30 10.38 -15.25
N GLU A 157 -1.03 10.32 -14.17
CA GLU A 157 -1.28 11.47 -13.31
C GLU A 157 -0.04 11.88 -12.49
N GLU A 158 0.15 13.18 -12.30
CA GLU A 158 1.12 13.76 -11.39
C GLU A 158 0.56 13.82 -9.96
N THR A 159 -0.72 14.16 -9.85
CA THR A 159 -1.42 14.32 -8.58
C THR A 159 -2.76 13.60 -8.63
N ILE A 160 -3.10 12.93 -7.54
CA ILE A 160 -4.40 12.32 -7.35
C ILE A 160 -4.96 12.69 -5.96
N GLN A 161 -6.26 13.01 -5.92
CA GLN A 161 -7.01 13.27 -4.72
C GLN A 161 -8.24 12.37 -4.72
N PHE A 162 -8.53 11.74 -3.58
CA PHE A 162 -9.67 10.85 -3.47
C PHE A 162 -10.31 10.91 -2.10
N PHE A 163 -11.64 10.80 -2.10
CA PHE A 163 -12.47 10.79 -0.90
C PHE A 163 -13.06 9.40 -0.74
N LEU A 164 -12.90 8.82 0.45
CA LEU A 164 -13.42 7.50 0.79
C LEU A 164 -14.53 7.64 1.82
N GLU A 165 -15.53 6.78 1.71
CA GLU A 165 -16.58 6.60 2.72
C GLU A 165 -16.51 5.16 3.24
N PHE A 166 -16.63 5.02 4.56
CA PHE A 166 -16.54 3.73 5.25
C PHE A 166 -17.89 3.33 5.84
N PRO A 167 -18.14 2.03 6.10
CA PRO A 167 -19.41 1.52 6.63
C PRO A 167 -19.86 2.19 7.94
N SER A 168 -18.92 2.61 8.78
CA SER A 168 -19.21 3.36 10.02
C SER A 168 -19.71 4.78 9.81
N GLY A 169 -19.68 5.28 8.56
CA GLY A 169 -19.91 6.70 8.20
C GLY A 169 -18.66 7.56 8.30
N ALA A 170 -17.52 7.01 8.66
CA ALA A 170 -16.25 7.72 8.63
C ALA A 170 -15.91 8.16 7.19
N ARG A 171 -15.22 9.29 7.06
CA ARG A 171 -14.78 9.82 5.76
C ARG A 171 -13.29 10.13 5.77
N ALA A 172 -12.64 9.82 4.66
CA ALA A 172 -11.23 10.13 4.45
C ALA A 172 -11.05 11.06 3.24
N SER A 173 -10.19 12.06 3.41
CA SER A 173 -9.63 12.85 2.31
C SER A 173 -8.18 12.43 2.12
N CYS A 174 -7.89 11.79 1.00
CA CYS A 174 -6.58 11.24 0.69
C CYS A 174 -5.98 11.94 -0.52
N MET A 175 -4.66 12.11 -0.52
CA MET A 175 -3.97 12.72 -1.66
C MET A 175 -2.56 12.18 -1.85
N SER A 176 -2.12 12.23 -3.10
CA SER A 176 -0.76 11.89 -3.46
C SER A 176 -0.27 12.72 -4.63
N SER A 177 1.02 13.10 -4.63
CA SER A 177 1.59 13.90 -5.70
C SER A 177 3.08 13.62 -5.90
N TYR A 178 3.52 13.70 -7.16
CA TYR A 178 4.91 13.84 -7.56
C TYR A 178 5.35 15.32 -7.66
N GLY A 179 4.44 16.26 -7.41
CA GLY A 179 4.71 17.69 -7.49
C GLY A 179 5.10 18.34 -6.18
N VAL A 180 4.81 17.69 -5.04
CA VAL A 180 5.05 18.26 -3.70
C VAL A 180 5.40 17.18 -2.68
N ASN A 181 6.18 17.57 -1.67
CA ASN A 181 6.48 16.71 -0.53
C ASN A 181 5.33 16.75 0.48
N MET A 182 4.77 15.60 0.79
CA MET A 182 3.74 15.43 1.81
C MET A 182 3.82 14.03 2.43
N ASN A 183 3.63 13.92 3.75
CA ASN A 183 3.68 12.64 4.43
C ASN A 183 3.00 12.75 5.81
N HIS A 184 1.66 12.71 5.84
CA HIS A 184 0.93 12.81 7.10
C HIS A 184 -0.32 11.93 7.12
N LEU A 185 -0.72 11.54 8.33
CA LEU A 185 -2.01 10.94 8.65
C LEU A 185 -2.58 11.65 9.88
N HIS A 186 -3.72 12.31 9.73
CA HIS A 186 -4.44 12.94 10.84
C HIS A 186 -5.84 12.34 10.95
N VAL A 187 -6.17 11.77 12.12
CA VAL A 187 -7.43 11.06 12.36
C VAL A 187 -8.18 11.73 13.50
N ASN A 188 -9.42 12.09 13.27
CA ASN A 188 -10.32 12.63 14.28
C ASN A 188 -11.36 11.56 14.64
N TYR A 189 -11.41 11.23 15.93
CA TYR A 189 -12.35 10.31 16.54
C TYR A 189 -13.45 11.06 17.29
N GLU A 190 -14.39 10.34 17.87
CA GLU A 190 -15.44 10.92 18.72
C GLU A 190 -14.89 11.63 19.97
N LYS A 191 -13.80 11.09 20.55
CA LYS A 191 -13.27 11.51 21.86
C LYS A 191 -11.79 11.85 21.84
N GLY A 192 -11.20 12.09 20.67
CA GLY A 192 -9.79 12.40 20.56
C GLY A 192 -9.29 12.42 19.12
N TRP A 193 -7.99 12.44 18.97
CA TRP A 193 -7.33 12.45 17.68
C TRP A 193 -6.00 11.69 17.71
N LEU A 194 -5.53 11.34 16.52
CA LEU A 194 -4.20 10.78 16.25
C LEU A 194 -3.56 11.60 15.14
N LYS A 195 -2.27 11.89 15.28
CA LYS A 195 -1.44 12.50 14.23
C LYS A 195 -0.17 11.71 14.04
N MET A 196 0.16 11.43 12.78
CA MET A 196 1.42 10.85 12.36
C MET A 196 2.04 11.75 11.29
N GLU A 197 3.29 12.17 11.50
CA GLU A 197 4.04 12.98 10.54
C GLU A 197 5.54 12.86 10.80
N PRO A 198 6.30 12.14 9.93
CA PRO A 198 5.81 11.36 8.78
C PRO A 198 5.10 10.07 9.20
N HIS A 199 4.24 9.52 8.29
CA HIS A 199 3.55 8.25 8.53
C HIS A 199 4.00 7.11 7.60
N SER A 200 4.69 7.39 6.50
CA SER A 200 5.06 6.40 5.48
C SER A 200 6.53 6.48 5.03
N SER A 201 7.39 7.12 5.82
CA SER A 201 8.82 7.16 5.55
C SER A 201 9.48 5.81 5.78
N TYR A 202 10.66 5.61 5.17
CA TYR A 202 11.46 4.41 5.39
C TYR A 202 11.98 4.28 6.82
N ASN A 203 12.13 5.40 7.50
CA ASN A 203 12.50 5.50 8.90
C ASN A 203 11.93 6.78 9.51
N GLY A 204 11.92 6.86 10.85
CA GLY A 204 11.51 8.06 11.56
C GLY A 204 10.01 8.36 11.52
N ASN A 205 9.16 7.38 11.19
CA ASN A 205 7.71 7.53 11.38
C ASN A 205 7.43 7.82 12.84
N MET A 206 6.63 8.85 13.09
CA MET A 206 6.32 9.28 14.45
C MET A 206 4.96 9.96 14.51
N GLY A 207 4.42 10.01 15.72
CA GLY A 207 3.15 10.66 15.94
C GLY A 207 2.78 10.82 17.40
N CYS A 208 1.58 11.27 17.64
CA CYS A 208 1.04 11.38 18.99
C CYS A 208 -0.48 11.24 19.00
N LEU A 209 -1.00 10.90 20.16
CA LEU A 209 -2.42 10.79 20.45
C LEU A 209 -2.86 11.98 21.31
N SER A 210 -4.16 12.29 21.29
CA SER A 210 -4.76 13.39 22.07
C SER A 210 -4.62 13.25 23.59
N ASP A 211 -4.32 12.05 24.09
CA ASP A 211 -4.04 11.78 25.51
C ASP A 211 -2.58 11.98 25.90
N GLY A 212 -1.73 12.46 24.97
CA GLY A 212 -0.31 12.69 25.19
C GLY A 212 0.60 11.50 24.87
N THR A 213 0.04 10.33 24.53
CA THR A 213 0.83 9.16 24.13
C THR A 213 1.65 9.48 22.89
N GLN A 214 2.97 9.22 22.96
CA GLN A 214 3.87 9.41 21.83
C GLN A 214 4.06 8.08 21.06
N LEU A 215 3.97 8.15 19.74
CA LEU A 215 4.31 7.08 18.83
C LEU A 215 5.68 7.41 18.23
N LYS A 216 6.72 6.84 18.80
CA LYS A 216 8.12 7.12 18.41
C LYS A 216 9.00 5.90 18.65
N PHE A 217 8.62 4.77 18.08
CA PHE A 217 9.38 3.54 18.14
C PHE A 217 10.46 3.53 17.05
N ALA A 218 11.67 3.13 17.40
CA ALA A 218 12.77 3.04 16.45
C ALA A 218 12.62 1.80 15.56
N VAL A 219 12.79 1.98 14.25
CA VAL A 219 12.87 0.89 13.28
C VAL A 219 14.07 1.15 12.38
N PRO A 220 15.16 0.41 12.53
CA PRO A 220 16.36 0.63 11.74
C PRO A 220 16.15 0.40 10.24
N ASN A 221 15.39 -0.64 9.87
CA ASN A 221 15.08 -0.99 8.49
C ASN A 221 13.76 -1.76 8.43
N GLN A 222 12.73 -1.13 7.84
CA GLN A 222 11.38 -1.72 7.75
C GLN A 222 11.33 -2.94 6.81
N GLN A 223 12.09 -2.91 5.70
CA GLN A 223 12.13 -4.05 4.77
C GLN A 223 12.81 -5.26 5.39
N ALA A 224 13.93 -5.05 6.11
CA ALA A 224 14.57 -6.15 6.84
C ALA A 224 13.63 -6.74 7.89
N LYS A 225 12.94 -5.88 8.66
CA LYS A 225 11.95 -6.33 9.65
C LYS A 225 10.81 -7.11 8.99
N GLN A 226 10.30 -6.65 7.86
CA GLN A 226 9.29 -7.39 7.09
C GLN A 226 9.82 -8.77 6.68
N MET A 227 11.01 -8.84 6.09
CA MET A 227 11.59 -10.11 5.64
C MET A 227 11.80 -11.07 6.81
N ASP A 228 12.30 -10.60 7.96
CA ASP A 228 12.50 -11.41 9.15
C ASP A 228 11.16 -11.95 9.69
N GLU A 229 10.12 -11.11 9.78
CA GLU A 229 8.79 -11.50 10.26
C GLU A 229 8.09 -12.46 9.29
N ASP A 230 8.18 -12.21 7.99
CA ASP A 230 7.59 -13.08 6.96
C ASP A 230 8.31 -14.44 6.92
N CYS A 231 9.64 -14.46 7.00
CA CYS A 231 10.40 -15.72 7.11
C CYS A 231 10.03 -16.50 8.38
N ALA A 232 9.93 -15.82 9.53
CA ALA A 232 9.51 -16.45 10.77
C ALA A 232 8.08 -17.01 10.68
N ALA A 233 7.16 -16.30 10.03
CA ALA A 233 5.79 -16.76 9.80
C ALA A 233 5.76 -18.01 8.90
N ILE A 234 6.53 -18.03 7.82
CA ILE A 234 6.65 -19.18 6.92
C ILE A 234 7.22 -20.38 7.67
N MET A 235 8.30 -20.22 8.43
CA MET A 235 8.94 -21.31 9.18
C MET A 235 8.04 -21.88 10.26
N SER A 236 7.28 -21.03 10.96
CA SER A 236 6.33 -21.45 12.01
C SER A 236 4.96 -21.86 11.48
N LYS A 237 4.72 -21.76 10.18
CA LYS A 237 3.43 -21.99 9.51
C LYS A 237 2.30 -21.13 10.07
N SER A 238 2.61 -19.91 10.48
CA SER A 238 1.64 -18.89 10.88
C SER A 238 1.25 -18.01 9.70
N ASN A 239 0.20 -17.19 9.89
CA ASN A 239 -0.24 -16.27 8.85
C ASN A 239 0.78 -15.13 8.65
N LEU A 240 1.00 -14.75 7.39
CA LEU A 240 1.71 -13.53 7.05
C LEU A 240 0.94 -12.30 7.54
N LEU A 241 1.65 -11.25 7.92
CA LEU A 241 1.02 -9.98 8.28
C LEU A 241 0.42 -9.30 7.03
N VAL A 242 1.11 -9.38 5.90
CA VAL A 242 0.72 -8.74 4.63
C VAL A 242 0.66 -9.79 3.51
N PRO A 243 -0.36 -10.67 3.51
CA PRO A 243 -0.52 -11.66 2.45
C PRO A 243 -1.00 -11.03 1.13
N GLY A 244 -1.02 -11.81 0.05
CA GLY A 244 -1.52 -11.37 -1.26
C GLY A 244 -2.92 -10.77 -1.24
N GLU A 245 -3.79 -11.25 -0.37
CA GLU A 245 -5.15 -10.74 -0.18
C GLU A 245 -5.17 -9.27 0.28
N GLU A 246 -4.16 -8.84 1.03
CA GLU A 246 -4.03 -7.43 1.42
C GLU A 246 -3.70 -6.54 0.21
N GLY A 247 -2.80 -7.00 -0.66
CA GLY A 247 -2.51 -6.32 -1.93
C GLY A 247 -3.72 -6.27 -2.87
N LEU A 248 -4.51 -7.35 -2.91
CA LEU A 248 -5.75 -7.41 -3.69
C LEU A 248 -6.77 -6.37 -3.22
N ARG A 249 -6.96 -6.21 -1.90
CA ARG A 249 -7.88 -5.18 -1.35
C ARG A 249 -7.51 -3.79 -1.82
N ASP A 250 -6.24 -3.41 -1.73
CA ASP A 250 -5.78 -2.11 -2.22
C ASP A 250 -6.02 -1.97 -3.73
N THR A 251 -5.73 -3.02 -4.52
CA THR A 251 -5.89 -2.96 -5.98
C THR A 251 -7.37 -2.79 -6.39
N ILE A 252 -8.32 -3.42 -5.68
CA ILE A 252 -9.75 -3.22 -5.91
C ILE A 252 -10.12 -1.74 -5.72
N ILE A 253 -9.61 -1.12 -4.66
CA ILE A 253 -9.90 0.30 -4.38
C ILE A 253 -9.20 1.20 -5.41
N VAL A 254 -7.98 0.87 -5.81
CA VAL A 254 -7.23 1.62 -6.84
C VAL A 254 -7.95 1.60 -8.19
N GLU A 255 -8.49 0.46 -8.61
CA GLU A 255 -9.32 0.38 -9.84
C GLU A 255 -10.58 1.26 -9.71
N ALA A 256 -11.25 1.27 -8.56
CA ALA A 256 -12.40 2.13 -8.32
C ALA A 256 -12.02 3.62 -8.32
N ILE A 257 -10.84 3.98 -7.78
CA ILE A 257 -10.29 5.34 -7.83
C ILE A 257 -10.10 5.79 -9.28
N TYR A 258 -9.42 4.99 -10.12
CA TYR A 258 -9.22 5.34 -11.53
C TYR A 258 -10.53 5.40 -12.31
N LYS A 259 -11.48 4.49 -12.04
CA LYS A 259 -12.82 4.56 -12.62
C LYS A 259 -13.56 5.84 -12.23
N SER A 260 -13.40 6.29 -10.99
CA SER A 260 -13.97 7.57 -10.54
C SER A 260 -13.31 8.76 -11.25
N VAL A 261 -11.99 8.76 -11.42
CA VAL A 261 -11.28 9.78 -12.23
C VAL A 261 -11.80 9.83 -13.66
N GLU A 262 -11.96 8.68 -14.32
CA GLU A 262 -12.41 8.58 -15.70
C GLU A 262 -13.86 9.07 -15.89
N THR A 263 -14.74 8.71 -14.96
CA THR A 263 -16.18 9.03 -15.08
C THR A 263 -16.57 10.36 -14.45
N GLY A 264 -15.74 10.95 -13.59
CA GLY A 264 -16.06 12.11 -12.77
C GLY A 264 -17.16 11.85 -11.73
N LYS A 265 -17.45 10.59 -11.42
CA LYS A 265 -18.54 10.17 -10.54
C LYS A 265 -18.03 9.33 -9.37
N GLN A 266 -18.84 9.32 -8.29
CA GLN A 266 -18.65 8.37 -7.20
C GLN A 266 -18.81 6.93 -7.71
N VAL A 267 -17.93 6.05 -7.25
CA VAL A 267 -17.90 4.63 -7.59
C VAL A 267 -18.04 3.81 -6.31
N ASN A 268 -18.91 2.80 -6.32
CA ASN A 268 -19.01 1.80 -5.26
C ASN A 268 -17.84 0.80 -5.40
N ILE A 269 -17.33 0.37 -4.25
CA ILE A 269 -16.20 -0.56 -4.12
C ILE A 269 -16.73 -1.95 -3.75
#